data_33c132ffc473332a47c0c4e0d55d6a16
#
_entry.id   33c132ffc473332a47c0c4e0d55d6a16
#
_cell.length_a   1.000
_cell.length_b   1.000
_cell.length_c   1.000
_cell.angle_alpha   90.00
_cell.angle_beta   90.00
_cell.angle_gamma   90.00
#
_symmetry.space_group_name_H-M   'P 1'
#
loop_
_entity.id
_entity.type
_entity.pdbx_description
1 polymer ?
#
loop_
_entity_poly.entity_id
_entity_poly.type
_entity_poly.pdbx_seq_one_letter_code
_entity_poly.pdbx_strand_id
1 'polypeptide(L)'
;MTEEDGKLYGLGTDDMKGGLASAILALQTVIESGYQPRGNIIIQSVVDEEGGGNGSLSCIVERGCNADGVIIAEGTNMEVFPVNRGLLARGNTGGWQADSCKSERIWGKRH
;
A
#
# COMPACT_ATOMS: atom_id res chain seq x y z
N MET A 1 1.18 -19.89 3.82
CA MET A 1 2.41 -19.15 3.44
C MET A 1 3.50 -20.19 3.27
N THR A 2 4.19 -20.19 2.15
CA THR A 2 5.25 -21.15 1.80
C THR A 2 6.53 -20.36 1.51
N GLU A 3 7.67 -20.88 1.94
CA GLU A 3 8.98 -20.33 1.58
C GLU A 3 9.63 -21.28 0.58
N GLU A 4 10.10 -20.73 -0.54
CA GLU A 4 10.77 -21.46 -1.60
C GLU A 4 11.80 -20.55 -2.27
N ASP A 5 13.05 -21.00 -2.38
CA ASP A 5 14.15 -20.25 -2.97
C ASP A 5 14.33 -18.83 -2.40
N GLY A 6 14.15 -18.66 -1.09
CA GLY A 6 14.26 -17.37 -0.41
C GLY A 6 13.12 -16.40 -0.70
N LYS A 7 12.01 -16.88 -1.25
CA LYS A 7 10.79 -16.12 -1.53
C LYS A 7 9.63 -16.62 -0.69
N LEU A 8 8.79 -15.72 -0.25
CA LEU A 8 7.56 -16.02 0.48
C LEU A 8 6.35 -15.97 -0.45
N TYR A 9 5.61 -17.07 -0.51
CA TYR A 9 4.39 -17.19 -1.29
C TYR A 9 3.17 -17.24 -0.36
N GLY A 10 2.17 -16.45 -0.62
CA GLY A 10 0.95 -16.41 0.15
C GLY A 10 0.07 -15.22 -0.19
N LEU A 11 -1.17 -15.25 0.31
CA LEU A 11 -2.12 -14.17 0.08
C LEU A 11 -1.64 -12.86 0.70
N GLY A 12 -1.51 -11.82 -0.12
CA GLY A 12 -1.10 -10.48 0.29
C GLY A 12 0.38 -10.35 0.64
N THR A 13 1.25 -11.30 0.27
CA THR A 13 2.70 -11.19 0.54
C THR A 13 3.35 -10.05 -0.25
N ASP A 14 2.92 -9.84 -1.48
CA ASP A 14 3.37 -8.75 -2.35
C ASP A 14 2.53 -7.48 -2.12
N ASP A 15 1.23 -7.61 -2.09
CA ASP A 15 0.25 -6.54 -1.96
C ASP A 15 -0.53 -6.69 -0.64
N MET A 16 -0.16 -5.94 0.44
CA MET A 16 1.18 -5.29 0.57
C MET A 16 1.82 -5.62 1.92
N LYS A 17 1.61 -6.84 2.45
CA LYS A 17 2.19 -7.25 3.75
C LYS A 17 3.72 -7.18 3.75
N GLY A 18 4.37 -7.45 2.60
CA GLY A 18 5.82 -7.29 2.45
C GLY A 18 6.27 -5.86 2.64
N GLY A 19 5.57 -4.90 2.04
CA GLY A 19 5.82 -3.47 2.20
C GLY A 19 5.62 -3.01 3.65
N LEU A 20 4.53 -3.43 4.28
CA LEU A 20 4.26 -3.12 5.69
C LEU A 20 5.35 -3.68 6.62
N ALA A 21 5.77 -4.93 6.42
CA ALA A 21 6.85 -5.54 7.19
C ALA A 21 8.16 -4.78 7.00
N SER A 22 8.48 -4.39 5.77
CA SER A 22 9.67 -3.60 5.45
C SER A 22 9.67 -2.24 6.15
N ALA A 23 8.53 -1.55 6.19
CA ALA A 23 8.39 -0.27 6.88
C ALA A 23 8.60 -0.41 8.40
N ILE A 24 8.06 -1.45 9.02
CA ILE A 24 8.24 -1.74 10.46
C ILE A 24 9.71 -2.05 10.77
N LEU A 25 10.34 -2.92 9.98
CA LEU A 25 11.75 -3.28 10.17
C LEU A 25 12.69 -2.09 9.93
N ALA A 26 12.41 -1.25 8.96
CA ALA A 26 13.17 -0.03 8.71
C ALA A 26 13.12 0.90 9.93
N LEU A 27 11.93 1.12 10.48
CA LEU A 27 11.77 1.93 11.70
C LEU A 27 12.50 1.33 12.89
N GLN A 28 12.37 0.02 13.11
CA GLN A 28 13.08 -0.69 14.16
C GLN A 28 14.60 -0.51 14.01
N THR A 29 15.14 -0.70 12.82
CA THR A 29 16.57 -0.52 12.52
C THR A 29 17.05 0.91 12.83
N VAL A 30 16.25 1.91 12.48
CA VAL A 30 16.57 3.32 12.79
C VAL A 30 16.65 3.55 14.30
N ILE A 31 15.68 3.03 15.06
CA ILE A 31 15.66 3.16 16.52
C ILE A 31 16.85 2.42 17.15
N GLU A 32 17.11 1.19 16.73
CA GLU A 32 18.23 0.37 17.24
C GLU A 32 19.59 0.95 16.90
N SER A 33 19.72 1.74 15.84
CA SER A 33 20.94 2.47 15.52
C SER A 33 21.25 3.65 16.47
N GLY A 34 20.36 3.91 17.43
CA GLY A 34 20.46 5.03 18.36
C GLY A 34 19.95 6.37 17.83
N TYR A 35 19.44 6.40 16.60
CA TYR A 35 18.80 7.60 16.06
C TYR A 35 17.46 7.85 16.71
N GLN A 36 17.25 9.07 17.18
CA GLN A 36 15.97 9.49 17.75
C GLN A 36 15.25 10.42 16.77
N PRO A 37 14.10 9.99 16.22
CA PRO A 37 13.28 10.86 15.37
C PRO A 37 12.87 12.14 16.12
N ARG A 38 12.92 13.28 15.45
CA ARG A 38 12.52 14.57 16.04
C ARG A 38 11.01 14.81 16.06
N GLY A 39 10.23 13.87 15.55
CA GLY A 39 8.77 13.94 15.48
C GLY A 39 8.15 12.58 15.72
N ASN A 40 6.84 12.55 15.68
CA ASN A 40 6.07 11.33 15.80
C ASN A 40 6.11 10.53 14.50
N ILE A 41 6.24 9.23 14.62
CA ILE A 41 6.09 8.30 13.51
C ILE A 41 4.83 7.47 13.77
N ILE A 42 3.92 7.46 12.82
CA ILE A 42 2.65 6.74 12.90
C ILE A 42 2.68 5.64 11.84
N ILE A 43 2.55 4.40 12.26
CA ILE A 43 2.33 3.28 11.35
C ILE A 43 0.84 2.94 11.36
N GLN A 44 0.23 2.94 10.18
CA GLN A 44 -1.16 2.57 9.99
C GLN A 44 -1.23 1.25 9.21
N SER A 45 -1.71 0.20 9.88
CA SER A 45 -2.11 -1.03 9.21
C SER A 45 -3.62 -1.02 9.12
N VAL A 46 -4.14 -0.80 7.93
CA VAL A 46 -5.57 -0.62 7.70
C VAL A 46 -6.18 -1.81 6.97
N VAL A 47 -7.48 -1.93 7.03
CA VAL A 47 -8.27 -2.92 6.30
C VAL A 47 -9.08 -2.22 5.21
N ASP A 48 -9.64 -3.01 4.28
CA ASP A 48 -10.58 -2.56 3.26
C ASP A 48 -9.98 -1.52 2.28
N GLU A 49 -8.67 -1.62 2.01
CA GLU A 49 -8.01 -0.78 1.01
C GLU A 49 -8.59 -1.08 -0.37
N GLU A 50 -8.62 -2.35 -0.76
CA GLU A 50 -9.13 -2.87 -2.03
C GLU A 50 -10.64 -2.67 -2.24
N GLY A 51 -11.40 -2.52 -1.15
CA GLY A 51 -12.84 -2.39 -1.17
C GLY A 51 -13.37 -0.96 -1.18
N GLY A 52 -12.50 0.03 -0.94
CA GLY A 52 -12.93 1.43 -0.91
C GLY A 52 -12.15 2.33 0.03
N GLY A 53 -11.13 1.80 0.73
CA GLY A 53 -10.24 2.59 1.58
C GLY A 53 -10.86 3.07 2.90
N ASN A 54 -11.92 2.42 3.37
CA ASN A 54 -12.63 2.84 4.58
C ASN A 54 -11.73 2.80 5.82
N GLY A 55 -10.78 1.86 5.90
CA GLY A 55 -9.82 1.80 6.99
C GLY A 55 -8.93 3.05 7.05
N SER A 56 -8.40 3.49 5.93
CA SER A 56 -7.62 4.73 5.82
C SER A 56 -8.46 5.96 6.15
N LEU A 57 -9.69 6.00 5.64
CA LEU A 57 -10.62 7.10 5.90
C LEU A 57 -10.93 7.22 7.40
N SER A 58 -11.20 6.10 8.08
CA SER A 58 -11.44 6.07 9.53
C SER A 58 -10.22 6.57 10.32
N CYS A 59 -9.01 6.18 9.93
CA CYS A 59 -7.80 6.68 10.56
C CYS A 59 -7.68 8.21 10.46
N ILE A 60 -7.98 8.78 9.30
CA ILE A 60 -7.85 10.22 9.07
C ILE A 60 -8.98 10.99 9.73
N VAL A 61 -10.23 10.59 9.49
CA VAL A 61 -11.42 11.36 9.89
C VAL A 61 -11.80 11.13 11.34
N GLU A 62 -11.84 9.87 11.78
CA GLU A 62 -12.32 9.53 13.12
C GLU A 62 -11.21 9.59 14.17
N ARG A 63 -9.99 9.21 13.83
CA ARG A 63 -8.86 9.18 14.76
C ARG A 63 -7.95 10.41 14.64
N GLY A 64 -8.16 11.27 13.63
CA GLY A 64 -7.39 12.49 13.43
C GLY A 64 -5.92 12.24 13.13
N CYS A 65 -5.57 11.11 12.53
CA CYS A 65 -4.19 10.78 12.18
C CYS A 65 -3.73 11.64 11.00
N ASN A 66 -3.16 12.79 11.29
CA ASN A 66 -2.58 13.69 10.31
C ASN A 66 -1.05 13.67 10.40
N ALA A 67 -0.36 13.88 9.30
CA ALA A 67 1.09 13.91 9.22
C ALA A 67 1.56 14.94 8.20
N ASP A 68 2.80 15.44 8.40
CA ASP A 68 3.45 16.36 7.45
C ASP A 68 3.96 15.63 6.19
N GLY A 69 4.12 14.32 6.26
CA GLY A 69 4.53 13.46 5.17
C GLY A 69 3.99 12.04 5.33
N VAL A 70 3.76 11.38 4.22
CA VAL A 70 3.23 10.01 4.16
C VAL A 70 4.09 9.17 3.24
N ILE A 71 4.37 7.94 3.67
CA ILE A 71 4.97 6.91 2.83
C ILE A 71 3.97 5.77 2.72
N ILE A 72 3.65 5.38 1.51
CA ILE A 72 2.78 4.23 1.19
C ILE A 72 3.67 3.14 0.63
N ALA A 73 3.68 1.98 1.27
CA ALA A 73 4.62 0.91 0.99
C ALA A 73 4.07 -0.12 -0.02
N GLU A 74 3.37 0.37 -1.05
CA GLU A 74 2.87 -0.45 -2.14
C GLU A 74 3.99 -0.98 -3.04
N GLY A 75 3.73 -2.13 -3.66
CA GLY A 75 4.67 -2.80 -4.56
C GLY A 75 4.84 -2.05 -5.88
N THR A 76 5.91 -1.25 -5.99
CA THR A 76 6.24 -0.49 -7.20
C THR A 76 7.36 -1.11 -8.02
N ASN A 77 7.90 -2.24 -7.59
CA ASN A 77 9.08 -2.85 -8.20
C ASN A 77 10.26 -1.85 -8.33
N MET A 78 10.42 -0.96 -7.32
CA MET A 78 11.41 0.11 -7.29
C MET A 78 11.28 1.14 -8.43
N GLU A 79 10.12 1.24 -9.04
CA GLU A 79 9.82 2.22 -10.09
C GLU A 79 9.03 3.40 -9.51
N VAL A 80 9.15 4.56 -10.16
CA VAL A 80 8.40 5.76 -9.81
C VAL A 80 7.11 5.81 -10.61
N PHE A 81 5.98 5.89 -9.94
CA PHE A 81 4.65 6.00 -10.55
C PHE A 81 4.11 7.43 -10.36
N PRO A 82 4.34 8.33 -11.33
CA PRO A 82 3.94 9.73 -11.20
C PRO A 82 2.44 9.96 -11.41
N VAL A 83 1.71 8.93 -11.85
CA VAL A 83 0.28 9.01 -12.15
C VAL A 83 -0.42 7.76 -11.61
N ASN A 84 -1.53 7.96 -10.91
CA ASN A 84 -2.40 6.89 -10.46
C ASN A 84 -3.70 6.87 -11.28
N ARG A 85 -4.29 5.68 -11.44
CA ARG A 85 -5.60 5.52 -12.08
C ARG A 85 -6.70 5.64 -11.02
N GLY A 86 -7.76 6.36 -11.35
CA GLY A 86 -8.98 6.32 -10.58
C GLY A 86 -9.81 5.08 -10.93
N LEU A 87 -10.43 4.48 -9.93
CA LEU A 87 -11.41 3.42 -10.11
C LEU A 87 -12.82 4.01 -10.01
N LEU A 88 -13.64 3.81 -11.04
CA LEU A 88 -15.06 4.12 -10.97
C LEU A 88 -15.84 2.81 -10.98
N ALA A 89 -16.40 2.43 -9.83
CA ALA A 89 -17.32 1.31 -9.74
C ALA A 89 -18.75 1.77 -10.06
N ARG A 90 -19.34 1.25 -11.15
CA ARG A 90 -20.73 1.46 -11.49
C ARG A 90 -21.52 0.21 -11.13
N GLY A 91 -22.36 0.30 -10.09
CA GLY A 91 -23.32 -0.76 -9.77
C GLY A 91 -24.43 -0.83 -10.80
N ASN A 92 -24.65 -1.99 -11.39
CA ASN A 92 -25.86 -2.32 -12.12
C ASN A 92 -26.66 -3.29 -11.23
N THR A 93 -27.98 -3.18 -11.22
CA THR A 93 -28.89 -3.91 -10.31
C THR A 93 -28.91 -5.43 -10.46
N GLY A 94 -27.91 -6.01 -11.10
CA GLY A 94 -27.78 -7.44 -11.42
C GLY A 94 -26.60 -8.19 -10.81
N GLY A 95 -25.87 -7.63 -9.86
CA GLY A 95 -24.73 -8.28 -9.19
C GLY A 95 -23.44 -7.49 -9.33
N TRP A 96 -22.63 -7.53 -8.29
CA TRP A 96 -21.29 -6.94 -8.28
C TRP A 96 -20.36 -7.80 -9.13
N GLN A 97 -19.98 -7.33 -10.28
CA GLN A 97 -18.79 -7.82 -10.99
C GLN A 97 -17.66 -6.81 -10.76
N ALA A 98 -16.69 -7.21 -9.96
CA ALA A 98 -15.42 -6.52 -9.94
C ALA A 98 -14.68 -6.88 -11.24
N ASP A 99 -14.71 -6.01 -12.22
CA ASP A 99 -13.77 -6.08 -13.31
C ASP A 99 -12.41 -5.66 -12.74
N SER A 100 -11.56 -6.66 -12.51
CA SER A 100 -10.16 -6.42 -12.21
C SER A 100 -9.56 -5.63 -13.36
N CYS A 101 -9.27 -4.37 -13.12
CA CYS A 101 -8.58 -3.54 -14.08
C CYS A 101 -7.18 -4.14 -14.27
N LYS A 102 -7.02 -4.97 -15.33
CA LYS A 102 -5.71 -5.44 -15.75
C LYS A 102 -4.86 -4.21 -15.99
N SER A 103 -3.79 -4.08 -15.24
CA SER A 103 -2.77 -3.05 -15.46
C SER A 103 -2.07 -3.32 -16.79
N GLU A 104 -2.62 -2.85 -17.89
CA GLU A 104 -1.89 -2.77 -19.13
C GLU A 104 -0.86 -1.66 -18.99
N ARG A 105 0.40 -2.06 -18.93
CA ARG A 105 1.53 -1.14 -18.95
C ARG A 105 1.52 -0.39 -20.28
N ILE A 106 1.14 0.87 -20.25
CA ILE A 106 1.28 1.74 -21.41
C ILE A 106 2.74 2.22 -21.42
N TRP A 107 3.60 1.47 -22.07
CA TRP A 107 4.91 1.97 -22.46
C TRP A 107 4.72 2.88 -23.68
N GLY A 108 4.90 4.18 -23.48
CA GLY A 108 5.03 5.09 -24.60
C GLY A 108 6.30 4.74 -25.39
N LYS A 109 6.14 4.27 -26.62
CA LYS A 109 7.27 4.19 -27.56
C LYS A 109 7.79 5.60 -27.80
N ARG A 110 9.04 5.84 -27.39
CA ARG A 110 9.78 7.02 -27.86
C ARG A 110 10.15 6.76 -29.33
N HIS A 111 9.73 7.65 -30.21
CA HIS A 111 10.28 7.77 -31.55
C HIS A 111 11.57 8.58 -31.51
#